data_4ecc277d47e22d6e83fa5c919efe0361
#
_entry.id   4ecc277d47e22d6e83fa5c919efe0361
#
_cell.length_a   1.000
_cell.length_b   1.000
_cell.length_c   1.000
_cell.angle_alpha   90.00
_cell.angle_beta   90.00
_cell.angle_gamma   90.00
#
_symmetry.space_group_name_H-M   'P 1'
#
loop_
_entity.id
_entity.type
_entity.pdbx_description
1 polymer ?
#
loop_
_entity_poly.entity_id
_entity_poly.type
_entity_poly.pdbx_seq_one_letter_code
_entity_poly.pdbx_strand_id
1 'polypeptide(L)'
;MKNKLETISNLFEDKEIRSIWDSEKEEYYFSVVDVISALTNSSNPRNYWNMLKKRMADEEQSELYTKCVQLKMKSKKDGKSYSTDTLDTKGILRLIESVPSPKAEPFKMWLASLGSERIDEVFDPEIAVNRAIDYYRKRGYSDKWISERLNGILNRKKLTDTWKENGINDNYEYALLTNEIYKSWSGMKANEYKAHKGIRKESLRDNMTDIEVALTNIGKIATRDISNVEHPQGLNENLEVAKRGGGVAKGAKDLYELETGKSAISKENTLNYEL
;
A
#
# COMPACT_ATOMS: atom_id res chain seq x y z
N MET A 1 -0.23 -8.67 0.98
CA MET A 1 -1.19 -9.36 0.10
C MET A 1 -2.29 -10.07 0.86
N LYS A 2 -2.00 -10.94 1.83
CA LYS A 2 -3.01 -11.63 2.66
C LYS A 2 -4.06 -10.66 3.25
N ASN A 3 -3.64 -9.53 3.83
CA ASN A 3 -4.56 -8.60 4.53
C ASN A 3 -5.67 -7.99 3.67
N LYS A 4 -5.44 -7.67 2.38
CA LYS A 4 -6.49 -7.08 1.53
C LYS A 4 -7.56 -8.12 1.16
N LEU A 5 -7.14 -9.35 0.87
CA LEU A 5 -8.05 -10.48 0.63
C LEU A 5 -8.79 -10.88 1.90
N GLU A 6 -8.10 -10.93 3.03
CA GLU A 6 -8.66 -11.27 4.34
C GLU A 6 -9.70 -10.24 4.79
N THR A 7 -9.41 -8.95 4.62
CA THR A 7 -10.37 -7.87 4.91
C THR A 7 -11.62 -7.99 4.04
N ILE A 8 -11.47 -8.30 2.75
CA ILE A 8 -12.62 -8.46 1.85
C ILE A 8 -13.36 -9.77 2.14
N SER A 9 -12.65 -10.86 2.46
CA SER A 9 -13.29 -12.13 2.86
C SER A 9 -14.07 -11.99 4.15
N ASN A 10 -13.53 -11.29 5.16
CA ASN A 10 -14.21 -11.03 6.43
C ASN A 10 -15.47 -10.19 6.27
N LEU A 11 -15.53 -9.33 5.24
CA LEU A 11 -16.74 -8.60 4.89
C LEU A 11 -17.89 -9.52 4.42
N PHE A 12 -17.62 -10.75 4.02
CA PHE A 12 -18.62 -11.67 3.46
C PHE A 12 -18.98 -12.83 4.41
N GLU A 13 -18.87 -12.66 5.73
CA GLU A 13 -19.32 -13.64 6.76
C GLU A 13 -18.91 -15.07 6.42
N ASP A 14 -17.61 -15.35 6.28
CA ASP A 14 -17.02 -16.64 5.95
C ASP A 14 -17.46 -17.26 4.60
N LYS A 15 -18.16 -16.54 3.75
CA LYS A 15 -18.41 -16.98 2.40
C LYS A 15 -17.20 -16.74 1.51
N GLU A 16 -16.64 -17.82 1.02
CA GLU A 16 -15.48 -17.78 0.14
C GLU A 16 -15.82 -17.17 -1.23
N ILE A 17 -15.34 -15.94 -1.45
CA ILE A 17 -15.42 -15.23 -2.73
C ILE A 17 -14.15 -15.54 -3.54
N ARG A 18 -14.31 -16.14 -4.71
CA ARG A 18 -13.17 -16.37 -5.61
C ARG A 18 -12.61 -15.05 -6.10
N SER A 19 -11.28 -14.94 -6.10
CA SER A 19 -10.56 -13.77 -6.59
C SER A 19 -9.33 -14.15 -7.40
N ILE A 20 -8.90 -13.24 -8.28
CA ILE A 20 -7.66 -13.35 -9.06
C ILE A 20 -6.87 -12.06 -8.88
N TRP A 21 -5.57 -12.20 -8.69
CA TRP A 21 -4.64 -11.08 -8.69
C TRP A 21 -4.15 -10.78 -10.11
N ASP A 22 -4.35 -9.56 -10.58
CA ASP A 22 -3.75 -9.02 -11.79
C ASP A 22 -2.43 -8.34 -11.42
N SER A 23 -1.32 -8.91 -11.88
CA SER A 23 0.02 -8.40 -11.56
C SER A 23 0.42 -7.17 -12.36
N GLU A 24 -0.21 -6.91 -13.51
CA GLU A 24 0.08 -5.74 -14.35
C GLU A 24 -0.62 -4.51 -13.79
N LYS A 25 -1.87 -4.67 -13.33
CA LYS A 25 -2.68 -3.60 -12.74
C LYS A 25 -2.50 -3.48 -11.23
N GLU A 26 -1.78 -4.42 -10.61
CA GLU A 26 -1.63 -4.53 -9.14
C GLU A 26 -2.97 -4.52 -8.39
N GLU A 27 -3.99 -5.22 -8.93
CA GLU A 27 -5.35 -5.20 -8.43
C GLU A 27 -5.98 -6.59 -8.34
N TYR A 28 -6.94 -6.77 -7.39
CA TYR A 28 -7.74 -7.97 -7.28
C TYR A 28 -9.04 -7.85 -8.07
N TYR A 29 -9.39 -8.92 -8.79
CA TYR A 29 -10.66 -9.12 -9.45
C TYR A 29 -11.46 -10.20 -8.74
N PHE A 30 -12.70 -9.90 -8.40
CA PHE A 30 -13.59 -10.76 -7.62
C PHE A 30 -14.74 -11.29 -8.48
N SER A 31 -15.15 -12.55 -8.22
CA SER A 31 -16.29 -13.17 -8.90
C SER A 31 -17.60 -12.48 -8.51
N VAL A 32 -18.26 -11.85 -9.48
CA VAL A 32 -19.55 -11.17 -9.28
C VAL A 32 -20.63 -12.14 -8.80
N VAL A 33 -20.66 -13.35 -9.34
CA VAL A 33 -21.66 -14.37 -8.99
C VAL A 33 -21.49 -14.84 -7.54
N ASP A 34 -20.25 -14.94 -7.05
CA ASP A 34 -19.98 -15.34 -5.67
C ASP A 34 -20.42 -14.24 -4.70
N VAL A 35 -20.14 -12.96 -5.02
CA VAL A 35 -20.58 -11.80 -4.24
C VAL A 35 -22.11 -11.74 -4.17
N ILE A 36 -22.81 -11.88 -5.30
CA ILE A 36 -24.28 -11.91 -5.33
C ILE A 36 -24.81 -13.08 -4.51
N SER A 37 -24.17 -14.26 -4.61
CA SER A 37 -24.54 -15.42 -3.78
C SER A 37 -24.39 -15.14 -2.29
N ALA A 38 -23.38 -14.37 -1.91
CA ALA A 38 -23.17 -13.97 -0.51
C ALA A 38 -24.22 -12.98 -0.03
N LEU A 39 -24.57 -12.00 -0.86
CA LEU A 39 -25.44 -10.87 -0.51
C LEU A 39 -26.93 -11.15 -0.72
N THR A 40 -27.30 -12.28 -1.33
CA THR A 40 -28.70 -12.57 -1.62
C THR A 40 -29.08 -13.98 -1.18
N ASN A 41 -30.39 -14.24 -1.08
CA ASN A 41 -30.92 -15.60 -0.93
C ASN A 41 -31.26 -16.25 -2.28
N SER A 42 -30.73 -15.73 -3.38
CA SER A 42 -31.03 -16.23 -4.71
C SER A 42 -30.56 -17.68 -4.90
N SER A 43 -31.46 -18.54 -5.32
CA SER A 43 -31.11 -19.91 -5.75
C SER A 43 -30.32 -19.95 -7.06
N ASN A 44 -30.36 -18.85 -7.83
CA ASN A 44 -29.63 -18.71 -9.10
C ASN A 44 -28.94 -17.33 -9.18
N PRO A 45 -27.77 -17.16 -8.54
CA PRO A 45 -27.02 -15.89 -8.54
C PRO A 45 -26.63 -15.40 -9.95
N ARG A 46 -26.39 -16.32 -10.89
CA ARG A 46 -26.08 -15.95 -12.29
C ARG A 46 -27.27 -15.28 -12.98
N ASN A 47 -28.46 -15.82 -12.80
CA ASN A 47 -29.68 -15.21 -13.35
C ASN A 47 -29.97 -13.87 -12.70
N TYR A 48 -29.79 -13.78 -11.38
CA TYR A 48 -29.89 -12.53 -10.63
C TYR A 48 -28.94 -11.45 -11.20
N TRP A 49 -27.67 -11.80 -11.47
CA TRP A 49 -26.71 -10.91 -12.11
C TRP A 49 -27.17 -10.43 -13.49
N ASN A 50 -27.69 -11.33 -14.30
CA ASN A 50 -28.21 -10.98 -15.64
C ASN A 50 -29.38 -10.01 -15.58
N MET A 51 -30.28 -10.18 -14.60
CA MET A 51 -31.38 -9.24 -14.36
C MET A 51 -30.89 -7.89 -13.87
N LEU A 52 -29.90 -7.90 -12.97
CA LEU A 52 -29.29 -6.69 -12.44
C LEU A 52 -28.59 -5.88 -13.54
N LYS A 53 -27.84 -6.56 -14.43
CA LYS A 53 -27.21 -5.93 -15.60
C LYS A 53 -28.23 -5.23 -16.49
N LYS A 54 -29.37 -5.87 -16.78
CA LYS A 54 -30.43 -5.27 -17.60
C LYS A 54 -30.98 -3.99 -16.95
N ARG A 55 -31.34 -4.07 -15.67
CA ARG A 55 -31.85 -2.90 -14.92
C ARG A 55 -30.85 -1.73 -14.92
N MET A 56 -29.57 -2.01 -14.69
CA MET A 56 -28.53 -0.99 -14.68
C MET A 56 -28.28 -0.37 -16.06
N ALA A 57 -28.48 -1.15 -17.14
CA ALA A 57 -28.40 -0.63 -18.49
C ALA A 57 -29.57 0.32 -18.80
N ASP A 58 -30.77 0.00 -18.32
CA ASP A 58 -31.97 0.82 -18.49
C ASP A 58 -31.89 2.15 -17.69
N GLU A 59 -31.18 2.16 -16.55
CA GLU A 59 -30.99 3.31 -15.67
C GLU A 59 -29.77 4.19 -16.06
N GLU A 60 -29.20 4.05 -17.27
CA GLU A 60 -27.96 4.73 -17.73
C GLU A 60 -26.73 4.49 -16.81
N GLN A 61 -26.81 3.55 -15.89
CA GLN A 61 -25.69 3.17 -15.02
C GLN A 61 -24.75 2.14 -15.70
N SER A 62 -24.53 2.33 -17.00
CA SER A 62 -23.80 1.38 -17.85
C SER A 62 -22.33 1.16 -17.46
N GLU A 63 -21.75 2.08 -16.67
CA GLU A 63 -20.33 2.06 -16.30
C GLU A 63 -19.93 0.83 -15.48
N LEU A 64 -20.82 0.27 -14.68
CA LEU A 64 -20.49 -0.87 -13.82
C LEU A 64 -20.32 -2.16 -14.61
N TYR A 65 -21.19 -2.46 -15.55
CA TYR A 65 -21.08 -3.68 -16.33
C TYR A 65 -20.08 -3.56 -17.49
N THR A 66 -19.80 -2.35 -18.00
CA THR A 66 -18.73 -2.12 -18.99
C THR A 66 -17.33 -2.34 -18.41
N LYS A 67 -17.17 -2.19 -17.08
CA LYS A 67 -15.93 -2.51 -16.34
C LYS A 67 -15.82 -3.99 -15.96
N CYS A 68 -16.83 -4.79 -16.27
CA CYS A 68 -16.83 -6.22 -15.99
C CYS A 68 -15.86 -6.95 -16.94
N VAL A 69 -14.87 -7.63 -16.35
CA VAL A 69 -13.87 -8.41 -17.08
C VAL A 69 -14.17 -9.90 -16.92
N GLN A 70 -14.13 -10.65 -18.02
CA GLN A 70 -14.29 -12.10 -17.96
C GLN A 70 -12.95 -12.79 -17.73
N LEU A 71 -12.80 -13.44 -16.57
CA LEU A 71 -11.62 -14.20 -16.21
C LEU A 71 -11.96 -15.68 -16.02
N LYS A 72 -10.99 -16.56 -16.33
CA LYS A 72 -11.14 -18.01 -16.10
C LYS A 72 -10.94 -18.32 -14.63
N MET A 73 -11.98 -18.75 -13.93
CA MET A 73 -11.95 -19.17 -12.54
C MET A 73 -12.32 -20.63 -12.36
N LYS A 74 -11.63 -21.34 -11.46
CA LYS A 74 -11.96 -22.73 -11.11
C LYS A 74 -13.31 -22.80 -10.43
N SER A 75 -14.15 -23.73 -10.87
CA SER A 75 -15.43 -24.07 -10.25
C SER A 75 -15.20 -24.96 -9.03
N LYS A 76 -15.92 -24.68 -7.94
CA LYS A 76 -15.90 -25.51 -6.72
C LYS A 76 -16.61 -26.87 -6.93
N LYS A 77 -17.52 -26.97 -7.91
CA LYS A 77 -18.32 -28.18 -8.15
C LYS A 77 -17.55 -29.30 -8.83
N ASP A 78 -16.72 -28.94 -9.82
CA ASP A 78 -16.08 -29.91 -10.71
C ASP A 78 -14.60 -29.64 -10.98
N GLY A 79 -14.02 -28.58 -10.35
CA GLY A 79 -12.62 -28.19 -10.50
C GLY A 79 -12.25 -27.63 -11.88
N LYS A 80 -13.19 -27.56 -12.84
CA LYS A 80 -12.95 -27.02 -14.18
C LYS A 80 -12.94 -25.49 -14.15
N SER A 81 -12.22 -24.90 -15.11
CA SER A 81 -12.15 -23.45 -15.26
C SER A 81 -13.24 -22.94 -16.20
N TYR A 82 -14.03 -21.98 -15.74
CA TYR A 82 -15.09 -21.33 -16.50
C TYR A 82 -14.86 -19.84 -16.60
N SER A 83 -15.27 -19.25 -17.74
CA SER A 83 -15.33 -17.79 -17.89
C SER A 83 -16.33 -17.23 -16.87
N THR A 84 -15.87 -16.31 -16.05
CA THR A 84 -16.63 -15.76 -14.92
C THR A 84 -16.55 -14.24 -14.98
N ASP A 85 -17.69 -13.58 -14.87
CA ASP A 85 -17.76 -12.13 -14.75
C ASP A 85 -17.11 -11.69 -13.45
N THR A 86 -16.16 -10.77 -13.55
CA THR A 86 -15.38 -10.25 -12.43
C THR A 86 -15.36 -8.72 -12.44
N LEU A 87 -15.25 -8.15 -11.25
CA LEU A 87 -15.06 -6.71 -11.04
C LEU A 87 -13.87 -6.48 -10.11
N ASP A 88 -13.23 -5.32 -10.26
CA ASP A 88 -12.24 -4.82 -9.34
C ASP A 88 -12.87 -4.44 -7.99
N THR A 89 -12.06 -4.03 -7.02
CA THR A 89 -12.54 -3.65 -5.68
C THR A 89 -13.60 -2.54 -5.76
N LYS A 90 -13.40 -1.51 -6.59
CA LYS A 90 -14.33 -0.39 -6.73
C LYS A 90 -15.65 -0.84 -7.35
N GLY A 91 -15.58 -1.69 -8.38
CA GLY A 91 -16.76 -2.26 -9.04
C GLY A 91 -17.58 -3.14 -8.09
N ILE A 92 -16.93 -3.95 -7.24
CA ILE A 92 -17.61 -4.76 -6.23
C ILE A 92 -18.32 -3.90 -5.19
N LEU A 93 -17.70 -2.83 -4.69
CA LEU A 93 -18.35 -1.93 -3.73
C LEU A 93 -19.60 -1.28 -4.34
N ARG A 94 -19.53 -0.82 -5.58
CA ARG A 94 -20.70 -0.29 -6.31
C ARG A 94 -21.77 -1.36 -6.58
N LEU A 95 -21.36 -2.58 -6.87
CA LEU A 95 -22.30 -3.70 -7.03
C LEU A 95 -23.09 -3.93 -5.73
N ILE A 96 -22.42 -3.92 -4.58
CA ILE A 96 -23.07 -4.11 -3.27
C ILE A 96 -24.16 -3.05 -3.04
N GLU A 97 -23.88 -1.79 -3.37
CA GLU A 97 -24.87 -0.70 -3.26
C GLU A 97 -26.09 -0.93 -4.15
N SER A 98 -25.88 -1.52 -5.34
CA SER A 98 -26.94 -1.76 -6.32
C SER A 98 -27.81 -2.99 -6.03
N VAL A 99 -27.39 -3.85 -5.08
CA VAL A 99 -28.15 -5.07 -4.72
C VAL A 99 -29.25 -4.74 -3.72
N PRO A 100 -30.55 -4.83 -4.09
CA PRO A 100 -31.68 -4.59 -3.17
C PRO A 100 -31.95 -5.85 -2.34
N SER A 101 -31.08 -6.13 -1.38
CA SER A 101 -31.19 -7.29 -0.49
C SER A 101 -30.96 -6.87 0.96
N PRO A 102 -31.78 -7.34 1.92
CA PRO A 102 -31.51 -7.11 3.35
C PRO A 102 -30.14 -7.61 3.81
N LYS A 103 -29.60 -8.64 3.16
CA LYS A 103 -28.23 -9.14 3.45
C LYS A 103 -27.13 -8.20 2.99
N ALA A 104 -27.41 -7.29 2.05
CA ALA A 104 -26.46 -6.28 1.63
C ALA A 104 -26.44 -5.06 2.58
N GLU A 105 -27.45 -4.91 3.43
CA GLU A 105 -27.60 -3.75 4.29
C GLU A 105 -26.44 -3.53 5.28
N PRO A 106 -25.91 -4.55 5.98
CA PRO A 106 -24.72 -4.37 6.83
C PRO A 106 -23.51 -3.79 6.07
N PHE A 107 -23.34 -4.18 4.80
CA PHE A 107 -22.29 -3.64 3.93
C PHE A 107 -22.51 -2.19 3.55
N LYS A 108 -23.75 -1.85 3.20
CA LYS A 108 -24.10 -0.46 2.86
C LYS A 108 -23.89 0.45 4.06
N MET A 109 -24.28 0.00 5.25
CA MET A 109 -24.03 0.72 6.49
C MET A 109 -22.54 0.88 6.78
N TRP A 110 -21.75 -0.17 6.58
CA TRP A 110 -20.29 -0.10 6.71
C TRP A 110 -19.65 0.87 5.71
N LEU A 111 -20.10 0.89 4.44
CA LEU A 111 -19.65 1.86 3.44
C LEU A 111 -20.04 3.30 3.83
N ALA A 112 -21.24 3.49 4.34
CA ALA A 112 -21.70 4.79 4.84
C ALA A 112 -20.85 5.27 6.02
N SER A 113 -20.51 4.37 6.97
CA SER A 113 -19.59 4.67 8.08
C SER A 113 -18.22 5.09 7.57
N LEU A 114 -17.64 4.34 6.61
CA LEU A 114 -16.35 4.72 6.01
C LEU A 114 -16.39 6.08 5.33
N GLY A 115 -17.50 6.38 4.65
CA GLY A 115 -17.71 7.69 4.01
C GLY A 115 -17.78 8.82 5.05
N SER A 116 -18.54 8.60 6.14
CA SER A 116 -18.64 9.56 7.25
C SER A 116 -17.28 9.80 7.90
N GLU A 117 -16.54 8.74 8.25
CA GLU A 117 -15.19 8.85 8.82
C GLU A 117 -14.25 9.67 7.92
N ARG A 118 -14.35 9.53 6.60
CA ARG A 118 -13.55 10.33 5.65
C ARG A 118 -13.94 11.80 5.62
N ILE A 119 -15.23 12.09 5.79
CA ILE A 119 -15.70 13.48 5.91
C ILE A 119 -15.19 14.09 7.22
N ASP A 120 -15.27 13.35 8.33
CA ASP A 120 -14.76 13.79 9.62
C ASP A 120 -13.26 14.08 9.59
N GLU A 121 -12.46 13.27 8.86
CA GLU A 121 -11.03 13.52 8.65
C GLU A 121 -10.71 14.83 7.90
N VAL A 122 -11.64 15.36 7.11
CA VAL A 122 -11.49 16.67 6.46
C VAL A 122 -11.58 17.80 7.49
N PHE A 123 -12.44 17.64 8.51
CA PHE A 123 -12.60 18.62 9.58
C PHE A 123 -11.53 18.45 10.67
N ASP A 124 -11.14 17.22 10.96
CA ASP A 124 -10.09 16.89 11.93
C ASP A 124 -9.06 15.91 11.32
N PRO A 125 -7.97 16.41 10.70
CA PRO A 125 -6.94 15.56 10.12
C PRO A 125 -6.22 14.63 11.11
N GLU A 126 -6.30 14.90 12.44
CA GLU A 126 -5.67 14.03 13.45
C GLU A 126 -6.34 12.65 13.47
N ILE A 127 -7.61 12.53 13.11
CA ILE A 127 -8.32 11.25 12.98
C ILE A 127 -7.60 10.33 12.00
N ALA A 128 -7.18 10.85 10.84
CA ALA A 128 -6.44 10.07 9.84
C ALA A 128 -5.05 9.65 10.35
N VAL A 129 -4.37 10.52 11.10
CA VAL A 129 -3.07 10.21 11.70
C VAL A 129 -3.22 9.13 12.77
N ASN A 130 -4.20 9.26 13.66
CA ASN A 130 -4.47 8.29 14.72
C ASN A 130 -4.84 6.93 14.13
N ARG A 131 -5.66 6.88 13.09
CA ARG A 131 -5.99 5.65 12.36
C ARG A 131 -4.74 5.00 11.75
N ALA A 132 -3.81 5.77 11.18
CA ALA A 132 -2.56 5.24 10.66
C ALA A 132 -1.68 4.65 11.78
N ILE A 133 -1.61 5.32 12.93
CA ILE A 133 -0.90 4.83 14.12
C ILE A 133 -1.49 3.50 14.59
N ASP A 134 -2.82 3.40 14.67
CA ASP A 134 -3.49 2.18 15.09
C ASP A 134 -3.27 1.00 14.14
N TYR A 135 -3.18 1.25 12.84
CA TYR A 135 -2.80 0.20 11.88
C TYR A 135 -1.37 -0.32 12.10
N TYR A 136 -0.42 0.55 12.45
CA TYR A 136 0.93 0.12 12.79
C TYR A 136 0.96 -0.65 14.13
N ARG A 137 0.24 -0.18 15.15
CA ARG A 137 0.10 -0.90 16.42
C ARG A 137 -0.47 -2.30 16.26
N LYS A 138 -1.55 -2.45 15.46
CA LYS A 138 -2.15 -3.75 15.12
C LYS A 138 -1.19 -4.69 14.39
N ARG A 139 -0.15 -4.17 13.77
CA ARG A 139 0.93 -4.94 13.14
C ARG A 139 2.09 -5.23 14.08
N GLY A 140 1.99 -4.87 15.36
CA GLY A 140 3.00 -5.14 16.37
C GLY A 140 4.15 -4.14 16.45
N TYR A 141 4.08 -3.01 15.75
CA TYR A 141 5.12 -1.98 15.85
C TYR A 141 5.04 -1.20 17.16
N SER A 142 6.20 -0.92 17.76
CA SER A 142 6.28 -0.08 18.95
C SER A 142 5.96 1.38 18.68
N ASP A 143 5.46 2.12 19.67
CA ASP A 143 5.17 3.55 19.54
C ASP A 143 6.41 4.35 19.16
N LYS A 144 7.60 3.96 19.64
CA LYS A 144 8.88 4.55 19.25
C LYS A 144 9.13 4.39 17.75
N TRP A 145 8.98 3.17 17.23
CA TRP A 145 9.12 2.90 15.79
C TRP A 145 8.12 3.70 14.95
N ILE A 146 6.85 3.76 15.40
CA ILE A 146 5.78 4.50 14.71
C ILE A 146 6.13 5.98 14.62
N SER A 147 6.60 6.58 15.72
CA SER A 147 7.03 7.99 15.75
C SER A 147 8.15 8.26 14.75
N GLU A 148 9.20 7.44 14.73
CA GLU A 148 10.29 7.54 13.78
C GLU A 148 9.82 7.35 12.33
N ARG A 149 8.88 6.46 12.11
CA ARG A 149 8.30 6.19 10.78
C ARG A 149 7.52 7.41 10.25
N LEU A 150 6.69 8.03 11.10
CA LEU A 150 5.93 9.23 10.74
C LEU A 150 6.85 10.41 10.44
N ASN A 151 7.87 10.64 11.28
CA ASN A 151 8.92 11.63 11.04
C ASN A 151 9.64 11.37 9.70
N GLY A 152 9.91 10.11 9.39
CA GLY A 152 10.53 9.71 8.13
C GLY A 152 9.67 10.00 6.89
N ILE A 153 8.33 10.00 7.01
CA ILE A 153 7.41 10.40 5.94
C ILE A 153 7.52 11.91 5.70
N LEU A 154 7.49 12.71 6.77
CA LEU A 154 7.62 14.17 6.69
C LEU A 154 8.98 14.60 6.13
N ASN A 155 10.07 13.99 6.60
CA ASN A 155 11.41 14.26 6.11
C ASN A 155 11.57 13.93 4.63
N ARG A 156 10.93 12.84 4.17
CA ARG A 156 10.92 12.51 2.74
C ARG A 156 10.20 13.57 1.92
N LYS A 157 9.04 14.03 2.39
CA LYS A 157 8.28 15.07 1.69
C LYS A 157 9.12 16.34 1.56
N LYS A 158 9.67 16.84 2.67
CA LYS A 158 10.55 18.02 2.67
C LYS A 158 11.73 17.88 1.72
N LEU A 159 12.42 16.72 1.71
CA LEU A 159 13.52 16.48 0.78
C LEU A 159 13.07 16.45 -0.68
N THR A 160 11.90 15.86 -0.97
CA THR A 160 11.34 15.83 -2.32
C THR A 160 10.99 17.25 -2.79
N ASP A 161 10.43 18.09 -1.92
CA ASP A 161 10.13 19.49 -2.21
C ASP A 161 11.42 20.26 -2.53
N THR A 162 12.48 20.10 -1.72
CA THR A 162 13.82 20.68 -1.98
C THR A 162 14.40 20.22 -3.31
N TRP A 163 14.31 18.94 -3.65
CA TRP A 163 14.77 18.43 -4.95
C TRP A 163 13.99 19.04 -6.12
N LYS A 164 12.67 19.22 -5.94
CA LYS A 164 11.84 19.86 -6.95
C LYS A 164 12.25 21.32 -7.20
N GLU A 165 12.52 22.07 -6.14
CA GLU A 165 13.06 23.45 -6.21
C GLU A 165 14.42 23.48 -6.90
N ASN A 166 15.22 22.43 -6.77
CA ASN A 166 16.52 22.25 -7.41
C ASN A 166 16.46 21.66 -8.82
N GLY A 167 15.28 21.65 -9.45
CA GLY A 167 15.10 21.27 -10.86
C GLY A 167 14.89 19.77 -11.11
N ILE A 168 14.65 18.97 -10.08
CA ILE A 168 14.30 17.54 -10.22
C ILE A 168 12.79 17.41 -10.41
N ASN A 169 12.35 16.87 -11.56
CA ASN A 169 10.93 16.80 -11.89
C ASN A 169 10.46 15.40 -12.31
N ASP A 170 11.37 14.47 -12.60
CA ASP A 170 11.04 13.13 -13.04
C ASP A 170 11.06 12.13 -11.85
N ASN A 171 10.05 11.26 -11.83
CA ASN A 171 9.97 10.18 -10.83
C ASN A 171 11.19 9.24 -10.86
N TYR A 172 11.79 9.04 -12.01
CA TYR A 172 13.02 8.27 -12.16
C TYR A 172 14.21 8.95 -11.47
N GLU A 173 14.35 10.27 -11.58
CA GLU A 173 15.40 11.05 -10.92
C GLU A 173 15.26 10.99 -9.40
N TYR A 174 14.03 11.15 -8.85
CA TYR A 174 13.76 10.96 -7.43
C TYR A 174 14.15 9.57 -6.93
N ALA A 175 13.94 8.55 -7.75
CA ALA A 175 14.32 7.18 -7.42
C ALA A 175 15.85 7.01 -7.41
N LEU A 176 16.57 7.61 -8.36
CA LEU A 176 18.04 7.60 -8.41
C LEU A 176 18.63 8.26 -7.16
N LEU A 177 18.17 9.47 -6.81
CA LEU A 177 18.64 10.22 -5.65
C LEU A 177 18.36 9.45 -4.34
N THR A 178 17.17 8.86 -4.22
CA THR A 178 16.83 8.03 -3.05
C THR A 178 17.73 6.79 -2.98
N ASN A 179 18.00 6.15 -4.11
CA ASN A 179 18.91 4.98 -4.17
C ASN A 179 20.35 5.36 -3.81
N GLU A 180 20.81 6.56 -4.17
CA GLU A 180 22.15 7.02 -3.83
C GLU A 180 22.30 7.21 -2.31
N ILE A 181 21.27 7.80 -1.65
CA ILE A 181 21.27 7.90 -0.17
C ILE A 181 21.36 6.50 0.44
N TYR A 182 20.52 5.54 0.01
CA TYR A 182 20.56 4.16 0.52
C TYR A 182 21.93 3.51 0.30
N LYS A 183 22.44 3.57 -0.93
CA LYS A 183 23.72 2.98 -1.31
C LYS A 183 24.87 3.55 -0.46
N SER A 184 24.87 4.86 -0.23
CA SER A 184 25.96 5.54 0.49
C SER A 184 26.04 5.12 1.97
N TRP A 185 24.90 4.87 2.65
CA TRP A 185 24.94 4.47 4.05
C TRP A 185 24.90 2.97 4.28
N SER A 186 24.12 2.21 3.47
CA SER A 186 23.92 0.77 3.68
C SER A 186 24.78 -0.09 2.75
N GLY A 187 25.39 0.50 1.72
CA GLY A 187 26.08 -0.24 0.66
C GLY A 187 25.13 -0.85 -0.39
N MET A 188 23.82 -0.70 -0.25
CA MET A 188 22.80 -1.34 -1.08
C MET A 188 21.81 -0.32 -1.63
N LYS A 189 21.40 -0.46 -2.90
CA LYS A 189 20.23 0.21 -3.45
C LYS A 189 18.95 -0.35 -2.83
N ALA A 190 17.84 0.36 -2.96
CA ALA A 190 16.56 -0.05 -2.34
C ALA A 190 16.11 -1.48 -2.73
N ASN A 191 16.30 -1.88 -4.00
CA ASN A 191 15.94 -3.23 -4.44
C ASN A 191 16.87 -4.30 -3.89
N GLU A 192 18.18 -4.03 -3.80
CA GLU A 192 19.16 -4.92 -3.19
C GLU A 192 18.89 -5.09 -1.70
N TYR A 193 18.51 -4.01 -1.03
CA TYR A 193 18.14 -4.03 0.38
C TYR A 193 16.83 -4.83 0.61
N LYS A 194 15.83 -4.68 -0.27
CA LYS A 194 14.64 -5.54 -0.24
C LYS A 194 15.02 -7.02 -0.37
N ALA A 195 15.88 -7.36 -1.31
CA ALA A 195 16.37 -8.73 -1.48
C ALA A 195 17.10 -9.23 -0.24
N HIS A 196 17.96 -8.40 0.38
CA HIS A 196 18.66 -8.73 1.63
C HIS A 196 17.69 -9.06 2.78
N LYS A 197 16.55 -8.34 2.86
CA LYS A 197 15.48 -8.59 3.85
C LYS A 197 14.50 -9.70 3.44
N GLY A 198 14.68 -10.33 2.29
CA GLY A 198 13.77 -11.39 1.80
C GLY A 198 12.38 -10.90 1.41
N ILE A 199 12.21 -9.60 1.16
CA ILE A 199 10.93 -8.99 0.75
C ILE A 199 10.94 -8.64 -0.74
N ARG A 200 9.77 -8.63 -1.38
CA ARG A 200 9.64 -8.36 -2.83
C ARG A 200 8.83 -7.11 -3.13
N LYS A 201 7.54 -7.11 -2.76
CA LYS A 201 6.58 -6.02 -3.04
C LYS A 201 6.33 -5.12 -1.85
N GLU A 202 6.65 -5.60 -0.67
CA GLU A 202 6.45 -4.93 0.60
C GLU A 202 7.26 -3.62 0.66
N SER A 203 6.81 -2.68 1.48
CA SER A 203 7.54 -1.45 1.75
C SER A 203 8.85 -1.77 2.46
N LEU A 204 10.00 -1.37 1.88
CA LEU A 204 11.30 -1.56 2.52
C LEU A 204 11.35 -0.95 3.92
N ARG A 205 10.79 0.26 4.08
CA ARG A 205 10.84 1.00 5.35
C ARG A 205 10.01 0.36 6.45
N ASP A 206 8.89 -0.27 6.08
CA ASP A 206 8.03 -0.98 7.04
C ASP A 206 8.66 -2.31 7.49
N ASN A 207 9.75 -2.72 6.87
CA ASN A 207 10.56 -3.91 7.19
C ASN A 207 11.96 -3.55 7.71
N MET A 208 12.17 -2.33 8.15
CA MET A 208 13.40 -1.86 8.76
C MET A 208 13.30 -1.88 10.28
N THR A 209 14.41 -2.18 10.95
CA THR A 209 14.56 -2.01 12.40
C THR A 209 14.62 -0.53 12.78
N ASP A 210 14.49 -0.21 14.07
CA ASP A 210 14.55 1.17 14.58
C ASP A 210 15.80 1.90 14.11
N ILE A 211 16.97 1.24 14.22
CA ILE A 211 18.24 1.84 13.81
C ILE A 211 18.34 2.07 12.30
N GLU A 212 17.83 1.15 11.48
CA GLU A 212 17.80 1.30 10.03
C GLU A 212 16.89 2.48 9.61
N VAL A 213 15.73 2.64 10.26
CA VAL A 213 14.83 3.77 10.02
C VAL A 213 15.51 5.09 10.45
N ALA A 214 16.16 5.13 11.61
CA ALA A 214 16.88 6.31 12.10
C ALA A 214 18.02 6.72 11.14
N LEU A 215 18.87 5.78 10.72
CA LEU A 215 19.95 6.05 9.76
C LEU A 215 19.43 6.53 8.39
N THR A 216 18.34 5.94 7.91
CA THR A 216 17.68 6.41 6.69
C THR A 216 17.18 7.87 6.84
N ASN A 217 16.66 8.24 8.00
CA ASN A 217 16.20 9.59 8.27
C ASN A 217 17.37 10.57 8.38
N ILE A 218 18.47 10.21 9.05
CA ILE A 218 19.70 11.00 9.10
C ILE A 218 20.19 11.33 7.69
N GLY A 219 20.30 10.32 6.81
CA GLY A 219 20.74 10.52 5.43
C GLY A 219 19.86 11.49 4.65
N LYS A 220 18.53 11.43 4.81
CA LYS A 220 17.59 12.36 4.16
C LYS A 220 17.70 13.77 4.70
N ILE A 221 17.79 13.93 6.02
CA ILE A 221 17.91 15.22 6.68
C ILE A 221 19.22 15.88 6.24
N ALA A 222 20.34 15.17 6.32
CA ALA A 222 21.63 15.68 5.90
C ALA A 222 21.64 16.07 4.39
N THR A 223 21.06 15.24 3.52
CA THR A 223 20.92 15.59 2.10
C THR A 223 20.15 16.88 1.91
N ARG A 224 18.99 17.04 2.57
CA ARG A 224 18.18 18.25 2.49
C ARG A 224 18.94 19.48 3.00
N ASP A 225 19.58 19.37 4.14
CA ASP A 225 20.25 20.50 4.79
C ASP A 225 21.47 20.94 3.98
N ILE A 226 22.22 20.00 3.37
CA ILE A 226 23.28 20.33 2.40
C ILE A 226 22.67 20.98 1.15
N SER A 227 21.58 20.45 0.59
CA SER A 227 20.91 21.04 -0.56
C SER A 227 20.42 22.46 -0.31
N ASN A 228 19.92 22.75 0.90
CA ASN A 228 19.46 24.10 1.28
C ASN A 228 20.61 25.13 1.39
N VAL A 229 21.83 24.67 1.63
CA VAL A 229 23.02 25.53 1.69
C VAL A 229 23.66 25.72 0.31
N GLU A 230 23.75 24.66 -0.47
CA GLU A 230 24.53 24.64 -1.72
C GLU A 230 23.66 24.90 -2.96
N HIS A 231 22.33 24.73 -2.87
CA HIS A 231 21.38 24.93 -3.98
C HIS A 231 21.76 24.17 -5.27
N PRO A 232 22.04 22.85 -5.21
CA PRO A 232 22.48 22.07 -6.36
C PRO A 232 21.44 22.08 -7.45
N GLN A 233 21.87 22.20 -8.74
CA GLN A 233 20.96 22.26 -9.87
C GLN A 233 21.04 20.99 -10.73
N GLY A 234 19.85 20.45 -11.05
CA GLY A 234 19.75 19.25 -11.87
C GLY A 234 20.27 17.97 -11.22
N LEU A 235 20.20 16.87 -11.97
CA LEU A 235 20.42 15.52 -11.42
C LEU A 235 21.85 15.32 -10.88
N ASN A 236 22.87 15.74 -11.62
CA ASN A 236 24.25 15.40 -11.27
C ASN A 236 24.70 16.01 -9.94
N GLU A 237 24.43 17.30 -9.73
CA GLU A 237 24.80 17.99 -8.50
C GLU A 237 24.00 17.45 -7.31
N ASN A 238 22.69 17.18 -7.50
CA ASN A 238 21.86 16.57 -6.48
C ASN A 238 22.30 15.13 -6.13
N LEU A 239 22.88 14.34 -7.08
CA LEU A 239 23.46 13.03 -6.80
C LEU A 239 24.68 13.14 -5.87
N GLU A 240 25.57 14.12 -6.10
CA GLU A 240 26.74 14.33 -5.24
C GLU A 240 26.29 14.74 -3.82
N VAL A 241 25.29 15.59 -3.71
CA VAL A 241 24.73 15.97 -2.41
C VAL A 241 24.04 14.77 -1.74
N ALA A 242 23.29 13.96 -2.48
CA ALA A 242 22.65 12.73 -1.95
C ALA A 242 23.70 11.72 -1.43
N LYS A 243 24.79 11.57 -2.14
CA LYS A 243 25.93 10.73 -1.73
C LYS A 243 26.56 11.23 -0.42
N ARG A 244 26.78 12.52 -0.30
CA ARG A 244 27.33 13.15 0.93
C ARG A 244 26.37 13.05 2.10
N GLY A 245 25.07 13.30 1.89
CA GLY A 245 24.04 13.11 2.91
C GLY A 245 23.95 11.67 3.40
N GLY A 246 23.99 10.70 2.48
CA GLY A 246 24.11 9.29 2.82
C GLY A 246 25.41 8.97 3.55
N GLY A 247 26.51 9.67 3.23
CA GLY A 247 27.81 9.55 3.92
C GLY A 247 27.73 9.95 5.39
N VAL A 248 26.92 10.97 5.74
CA VAL A 248 26.68 11.34 7.15
C VAL A 248 26.00 10.18 7.90
N ALA A 249 24.99 9.56 7.31
CA ALA A 249 24.34 8.38 7.88
C ALA A 249 25.29 7.20 8.00
N LYS A 250 26.21 7.01 7.02
CA LYS A 250 27.26 6.00 7.10
C LYS A 250 28.18 6.21 8.29
N GLY A 251 28.62 7.45 8.52
CA GLY A 251 29.45 7.78 9.70
C GLY A 251 28.73 7.44 11.01
N ALA A 252 27.45 7.77 11.13
CA ALA A 252 26.63 7.40 12.28
C ALA A 252 26.48 5.88 12.42
N LYS A 253 26.29 5.16 11.31
CA LYS A 253 26.25 3.69 11.27
C LYS A 253 27.56 3.08 11.77
N ASP A 254 28.69 3.53 11.21
CA ASP A 254 30.02 2.97 11.53
C ASP A 254 30.34 3.18 13.03
N LEU A 255 29.97 4.33 13.60
CA LEU A 255 30.14 4.61 15.03
C LEU A 255 29.21 3.72 15.88
N TYR A 256 27.94 3.57 15.49
CA TYR A 256 27.00 2.69 16.19
C TYR A 256 27.52 1.23 16.24
N GLU A 257 28.00 0.71 15.11
CA GLU A 257 28.54 -0.65 15.02
C GLU A 257 29.82 -0.82 15.87
N LEU A 258 30.68 0.20 15.92
CA LEU A 258 31.87 0.23 16.76
C LEU A 258 31.52 0.19 18.26
N GLU A 259 30.62 1.04 18.72
CA GLU A 259 30.28 1.18 20.15
C GLU A 259 29.42 0.03 20.67
N THR A 260 28.55 -0.52 19.82
CA THR A 260 27.62 -1.58 20.25
C THR A 260 28.07 -3.00 19.93
N GLY A 261 29.01 -3.15 19.03
CA GLY A 261 29.42 -4.47 18.48
C GLY A 261 28.33 -5.17 17.65
N LYS A 262 27.25 -4.45 17.29
CA LYS A 262 26.10 -4.99 16.55
C LYS A 262 26.04 -4.40 15.15
N SER A 263 25.72 -5.22 14.14
CA SER A 263 25.42 -4.68 12.82
C SER A 263 24.15 -3.81 12.86
N ALA A 264 24.23 -2.64 12.25
CA ALA A 264 23.06 -1.76 12.07
C ALA A 264 22.12 -2.27 10.96
N ILE A 265 22.65 -3.13 10.06
CA ILE A 265 21.87 -3.71 8.95
C ILE A 265 21.46 -5.12 9.33
N SER A 266 20.17 -5.40 9.31
CA SER A 266 19.56 -6.67 9.69
C SER A 266 18.83 -7.35 8.53
N LYS A 267 18.73 -8.67 8.58
CA LYS A 267 17.83 -9.46 7.71
C LYS A 267 16.41 -9.54 8.26
N GLU A 268 16.17 -9.05 9.47
CA GLU A 268 14.85 -9.06 10.08
C GLU A 268 13.85 -8.26 9.23
N ASN A 269 12.65 -8.81 9.10
CA ASN A 269 11.53 -8.20 8.40
C ASN A 269 10.22 -8.51 9.17
N THR A 270 9.15 -7.76 8.88
CA THR A 270 7.86 -7.94 9.55
C THR A 270 7.09 -9.20 9.11
N LEU A 271 7.57 -9.91 8.08
CA LEU A 271 6.94 -11.16 7.64
C LEU A 271 7.27 -12.33 8.59
N ASN A 272 8.32 -12.18 9.41
CA ASN A 272 8.74 -13.18 10.39
C ASN A 272 8.03 -13.05 11.74
N TYR A 273 7.24 -11.99 11.95
CA TYR A 273 6.33 -11.92 13.09
C TYR A 273 5.08 -12.72 12.72
N GLU A 274 4.94 -13.93 13.26
CA GLU A 274 3.68 -14.68 13.21
C GLU A 274 2.61 -13.82 13.90
N LEU A 275 1.58 -13.45 13.13
CA LEU A 275 0.37 -12.79 13.61
C LEU A 275 -0.57 -13.84 14.18
#